data_11d304a312ab0fd3e0db80761c4fd4c9
#
_entry.id   11d304a312ab0fd3e0db80761c4fd4c9
#
_cell.length_a   1.000
_cell.length_b   1.000
_cell.length_c   1.000
_cell.angle_alpha   90.00
_cell.angle_beta   90.00
_cell.angle_gamma   90.00
#
_symmetry.space_group_name_H-M   'P 1'
#
loop_
_entity.id
_entity.type
_entity.pdbx_description
1 polymer ?
#
loop_
_entity_poly.entity_id
_entity_poly.type
_entity_poly.pdbx_seq_one_letter_code
_entity_poly.pdbx_strand_id
1 'polypeptide(L)'
;MNSEVLNLELMIRKPPESVRAWWTDYPDEYHAKDPREQPYRIVTTRRLPNGRELRTYWRMPDGSTFDFQEILALKPDGSWTFVIPNGMGFHIMDEFQTESVPTGTKLTIRSTLTPLDPSAASRISAQKELMTENWKGAAEICERDAT
;
A
#
# COMPACT_ATOMS: atom_id res chain seq x y z
N MET A 1 16.70 -11.81 12.07
CA MET A 1 15.41 -12.40 11.67
C MET A 1 15.27 -12.32 10.16
N ASN A 2 14.76 -13.35 9.54
CA ASN A 2 14.70 -13.44 8.10
C ASN A 2 13.53 -12.67 7.53
N SER A 3 13.75 -12.02 6.39
CA SER A 3 12.68 -11.39 5.61
C SER A 3 11.82 -12.44 4.91
N GLU A 4 10.55 -12.14 4.71
CA GLU A 4 9.65 -12.93 3.87
C GLU A 4 9.04 -12.05 2.79
N VAL A 5 8.70 -12.67 1.67
CA VAL A 5 8.13 -11.97 0.51
C VAL A 5 6.69 -12.41 0.32
N LEU A 6 5.82 -11.44 0.08
CA LEU A 6 4.44 -11.64 -0.34
C LEU A 6 4.29 -11.09 -1.75
N ASN A 7 3.82 -11.94 -2.68
CA ASN A 7 3.54 -11.53 -4.05
C ASN A 7 2.05 -11.61 -4.34
N LEU A 8 1.49 -10.58 -4.95
CA LEU A 8 0.10 -10.53 -5.39
C LEU A 8 0.00 -10.02 -6.81
N GLU A 9 -0.95 -10.58 -7.56
CA GLU A 9 -1.38 -10.05 -8.84
C GLU A 9 -2.85 -9.71 -8.74
N LEU A 10 -3.21 -8.48 -9.10
CA LEU A 10 -4.58 -7.99 -9.04
C LEU A 10 -4.98 -7.44 -10.40
N MET A 11 -6.18 -7.78 -10.85
CA MET A 11 -6.72 -7.26 -12.10
C MET A 11 -7.67 -6.11 -11.80
N ILE A 12 -7.44 -4.97 -12.44
CA ILE A 12 -8.22 -3.74 -12.24
C ILE A 12 -8.67 -3.24 -13.62
N ARG A 13 -10.00 -3.05 -13.81
CA ARG A 13 -10.59 -2.61 -15.08
C ARG A 13 -10.48 -1.11 -15.25
N LYS A 14 -9.25 -0.59 -15.17
CA LYS A 14 -8.90 0.80 -15.37
C LYS A 14 -7.53 0.87 -16.04
N PRO A 15 -7.23 1.89 -16.84
CA PRO A 15 -5.91 2.03 -17.45
C PRO A 15 -4.80 2.16 -16.42
N PRO A 16 -3.56 1.75 -16.75
CA PRO A 16 -2.45 1.82 -15.79
C PRO A 16 -2.21 3.20 -15.19
N GLU A 17 -2.33 4.27 -15.97
CA GLU A 17 -2.16 5.64 -15.47
C GLU A 17 -3.23 6.03 -14.44
N SER A 18 -4.46 5.54 -14.60
CA SER A 18 -5.54 5.77 -13.63
C SER A 18 -5.30 5.01 -12.32
N VAL A 19 -4.80 3.78 -12.44
CA VAL A 19 -4.44 2.96 -11.27
C VAL A 19 -3.31 3.63 -10.48
N ARG A 20 -2.26 4.06 -11.18
CA ARG A 20 -1.13 4.74 -10.55
C ARG A 20 -1.57 6.03 -9.85
N ALA A 21 -2.36 6.85 -10.54
CA ALA A 21 -2.86 8.10 -9.97
C ALA A 21 -3.70 7.85 -8.72
N TRP A 22 -4.59 6.86 -8.74
CA TRP A 22 -5.41 6.52 -7.58
C TRP A 22 -4.56 6.14 -6.38
N TRP A 23 -3.46 5.40 -6.59
CA TRP A 23 -2.59 4.92 -5.52
C TRP A 23 -1.60 5.98 -5.02
N THR A 24 -1.26 6.98 -5.85
CA THR A 24 -0.12 7.86 -5.54
C THR A 24 -0.45 9.34 -5.57
N ASP A 25 -1.51 9.75 -6.29
CA ASP A 25 -1.86 11.16 -6.48
C ASP A 25 -3.11 11.53 -5.68
N TYR A 26 -2.92 11.89 -4.44
CA TYR A 26 -3.97 12.30 -3.52
C TYR A 26 -3.58 13.64 -2.87
N PRO A 27 -4.56 14.40 -2.29
CA PRO A 27 -4.27 15.67 -1.61
C PRO A 27 -3.35 15.46 -0.41
N ASP A 28 -2.70 16.54 0.03
CA ASP A 28 -1.78 16.50 1.18
C ASP A 28 -2.43 15.99 2.46
N GLU A 29 -3.73 16.15 2.60
CA GLU A 29 -4.51 15.49 3.62
C GLU A 29 -5.67 14.76 2.96
N TYR A 30 -5.63 13.45 3.01
CA TYR A 30 -6.61 12.56 2.39
C TYR A 30 -7.39 11.81 3.47
N HIS A 31 -8.72 11.77 3.32
CA HIS A 31 -9.62 10.99 4.16
C HIS A 31 -10.38 10.00 3.29
N ALA A 32 -10.32 8.72 3.64
CA ALA A 32 -11.06 7.68 2.92
C ALA A 32 -12.56 7.86 3.11
N LYS A 33 -13.31 7.73 2.01
CA LYS A 33 -14.77 7.81 2.02
C LYS A 33 -15.43 6.45 2.26
N ASP A 34 -14.75 5.38 1.84
CA ASP A 34 -15.22 4.02 2.02
C ASP A 34 -14.65 3.46 3.33
N PRO A 35 -15.50 2.95 4.26
CA PRO A 35 -15.01 2.42 5.54
C PRO A 35 -14.09 1.20 5.39
N ARG A 36 -14.08 0.52 4.24
CA ARG A 36 -13.17 -0.60 3.96
C ARG A 36 -11.78 -0.14 3.50
N GLU A 37 -11.63 1.12 3.11
CA GLU A 37 -10.37 1.65 2.60
C GLU A 37 -9.37 1.84 3.72
N GLN A 38 -8.20 1.21 3.60
CA GLN A 38 -7.09 1.37 4.53
C GLN A 38 -5.83 1.76 3.75
N PRO A 39 -5.10 2.77 4.20
CA PRO A 39 -5.32 3.59 5.40
C PRO A 39 -6.58 4.46 5.27
N TYR A 40 -7.19 4.81 6.41
CA TYR A 40 -8.38 5.68 6.38
C TYR A 40 -8.03 7.17 6.33
N ARG A 41 -6.79 7.52 6.62
CA ARG A 41 -6.29 8.90 6.54
C ARG A 41 -4.82 8.88 6.14
N ILE A 42 -4.44 9.79 5.24
CA ILE A 42 -3.06 9.95 4.79
C ILE A 42 -2.71 11.43 4.88
N VAL A 43 -1.60 11.75 5.53
CA VAL A 43 -1.09 13.12 5.63
C VAL A 43 0.30 13.16 5.00
N THR A 44 0.49 14.05 4.02
CA THR A 44 1.82 14.31 3.46
C THR A 44 2.56 15.21 4.44
N THR A 45 3.60 14.67 5.09
CA THR A 45 4.42 15.42 6.03
C THR A 45 5.54 16.19 5.34
N ARG A 46 5.99 15.70 4.17
CA ARG A 46 6.98 16.37 3.35
C ARG A 46 6.88 15.91 1.90
N ARG A 47 6.94 16.85 0.96
CA ARG A 47 7.06 16.54 -0.46
C ARG A 47 8.53 16.32 -0.81
N LEU A 48 8.79 15.27 -1.60
CA LEU A 48 10.12 14.92 -2.11
C LEU A 48 10.13 15.12 -3.63
N PRO A 49 11.31 15.24 -4.28
CA PRO A 49 11.37 15.40 -5.74
C PRO A 49 10.60 14.33 -6.52
N ASN A 50 10.64 13.08 -6.07
CA ASN A 50 9.97 11.97 -6.73
C ASN A 50 9.11 11.16 -5.75
N GLY A 51 8.40 11.86 -4.86
CA GLY A 51 7.57 11.14 -3.90
C GLY A 51 7.10 11.99 -2.74
N ARG A 52 6.82 11.32 -1.64
CA ARG A 52 6.29 11.95 -0.42
C ARG A 52 6.71 11.20 0.83
N GLU A 53 6.98 11.92 1.91
CA GLU A 53 6.95 11.34 3.24
C GLU A 53 5.53 11.48 3.77
N LEU A 54 4.99 10.38 4.31
CA LEU A 54 3.60 10.27 4.71
C LEU A 54 3.49 9.86 6.16
N ARG A 55 2.40 10.27 6.79
CA ARG A 55 1.86 9.64 8.00
C ARG A 55 0.54 9.00 7.61
N THR A 56 0.44 7.67 7.77
CA THR A 56 -0.75 6.91 7.40
C THR A 56 -1.42 6.37 8.64
N TYR A 57 -2.75 6.45 8.67
CA TYR A 57 -3.58 6.08 9.82
C TYR A 57 -4.46 4.90 9.43
N TRP A 58 -4.38 3.84 10.21
CA TRP A 58 -4.99 2.55 9.91
C TRP A 58 -5.95 2.13 11.00
N ARG A 59 -7.00 1.42 10.64
CA ARG A 59 -7.95 0.82 11.57
C ARG A 59 -7.93 -0.68 11.37
N MET A 60 -7.76 -1.40 12.49
CA MET A 60 -7.78 -2.85 12.49
C MET A 60 -9.22 -3.37 12.56
N PRO A 61 -9.45 -4.65 12.20
CA PRO A 61 -10.80 -5.23 12.29
C PRO A 61 -11.45 -5.14 13.67
N ASP A 62 -10.64 -5.11 14.74
CA ASP A 62 -11.13 -4.97 16.13
C ASP A 62 -11.44 -3.51 16.51
N GLY A 63 -11.25 -2.55 15.59
CA GLY A 63 -11.50 -1.13 15.82
C GLY A 63 -10.30 -0.35 16.37
N SER A 64 -9.21 -1.01 16.76
CA SER A 64 -7.99 -0.33 17.19
C SER A 64 -7.37 0.43 16.01
N THR A 65 -6.67 1.54 16.33
CA THR A 65 -6.05 2.40 15.32
C THR A 65 -4.55 2.48 15.52
N PHE A 66 -3.83 2.59 14.40
CA PHE A 66 -2.38 2.74 14.37
C PHE A 66 -2.01 3.81 13.36
N ASP A 67 -0.83 4.38 13.51
CA ASP A 67 -0.27 5.27 12.50
C ASP A 67 1.20 4.93 12.28
N PHE A 68 1.62 5.07 11.02
CA PHE A 68 3.00 4.79 10.61
C PHE A 68 3.54 5.91 9.76
N GLN A 69 4.87 6.05 9.77
CA GLN A 69 5.55 6.77 8.71
C GLN A 69 5.69 5.87 7.49
N GLU A 70 5.40 6.41 6.31
CA GLU A 70 5.64 5.74 5.04
C GLU A 70 6.36 6.68 4.09
N ILE A 71 7.14 6.10 3.19
CA ILE A 71 7.86 6.86 2.18
C ILE A 71 7.42 6.34 0.81
N LEU A 72 6.74 7.21 0.06
CA LEU A 72 6.35 6.94 -1.32
C LEU A 72 7.45 7.41 -2.25
N ALA A 73 7.91 6.55 -3.15
CA ALA A 73 8.83 6.91 -4.22
C ALA A 73 8.22 6.53 -5.57
N LEU A 74 8.19 7.52 -6.48
CA LEU A 74 7.72 7.34 -7.85
C LEU A 74 8.93 7.07 -8.75
N LYS A 75 8.85 6.05 -9.60
CA LYS A 75 9.92 5.65 -10.51
C LYS A 75 9.65 6.13 -11.93
N PRO A 76 10.72 6.40 -12.72
CA PRO A 76 10.54 6.84 -14.12
C PRO A 76 9.80 5.85 -15.01
N ASP A 77 9.85 4.54 -14.71
CA ASP A 77 9.18 3.49 -15.49
C ASP A 77 7.69 3.37 -15.18
N GLY A 78 7.15 4.23 -14.30
CA GLY A 78 5.75 4.19 -13.90
C GLY A 78 5.46 3.32 -12.68
N SER A 79 6.43 2.55 -12.19
CA SER A 79 6.30 1.81 -10.94
C SER A 79 6.45 2.75 -9.74
N TRP A 80 6.07 2.26 -8.57
CA TRP A 80 6.25 3.03 -7.33
C TRP A 80 6.48 2.09 -6.16
N THR A 81 7.03 2.66 -5.08
CA THR A 81 7.30 1.91 -3.85
C THR A 81 6.78 2.66 -2.64
N PHE A 82 6.36 1.90 -1.64
CA PHE A 82 6.13 2.42 -0.29
C PHE A 82 7.09 1.70 0.65
N VAL A 83 7.80 2.47 1.48
CA VAL A 83 8.63 1.92 2.53
C VAL A 83 8.04 2.34 3.87
N ILE A 84 7.78 1.35 4.72
CA ILE A 84 7.30 1.55 6.09
C ILE A 84 8.43 1.11 7.02
N PRO A 85 9.17 2.07 7.65
CA PRO A 85 10.31 1.69 8.51
C PRO A 85 9.92 0.83 9.69
N ASN A 86 8.75 1.08 10.27
CA ASN A 86 8.19 0.26 11.34
C ASN A 86 6.67 0.28 11.29
N GLY A 87 6.08 -0.76 10.71
CA GLY A 87 4.65 -0.98 10.69
C GLY A 87 4.32 -2.18 11.56
N MET A 88 3.85 -1.95 12.79
CA MET A 88 3.45 -2.99 13.74
C MET A 88 4.56 -4.01 14.02
N GLY A 89 5.82 -3.56 14.09
CA GLY A 89 6.97 -4.42 14.37
C GLY A 89 7.64 -4.99 13.11
N PHE A 90 7.25 -4.53 11.92
CA PHE A 90 7.86 -4.94 10.65
C PHE A 90 8.46 -3.75 9.91
N HIS A 91 9.62 -3.95 9.31
CA HIS A 91 10.06 -3.12 8.19
C HIS A 91 9.40 -3.69 6.95
N ILE A 92 8.70 -2.85 6.20
CA ILE A 92 7.95 -3.29 5.03
C ILE A 92 8.40 -2.46 3.83
N MET A 93 8.69 -3.15 2.72
CA MET A 93 8.92 -2.51 1.43
C MET A 93 7.93 -3.08 0.42
N ASP A 94 7.05 -2.23 -0.07
CA ASP A 94 6.04 -2.59 -1.08
C ASP A 94 6.47 -2.05 -2.44
N GLU A 95 6.57 -2.94 -3.42
CA GLU A 95 6.91 -2.59 -4.80
C GLU A 95 5.70 -2.84 -5.69
N PHE A 96 5.26 -1.80 -6.41
CA PHE A 96 4.08 -1.83 -7.26
C PHE A 96 4.48 -1.66 -8.72
N GLN A 97 4.00 -2.57 -9.57
CA GLN A 97 4.20 -2.48 -11.03
C GLN A 97 2.88 -2.66 -11.75
N THR A 98 2.68 -1.91 -12.82
CA THR A 98 1.49 -2.02 -13.66
C THR A 98 1.86 -2.53 -15.03
N GLU A 99 0.98 -3.36 -15.61
CA GLU A 99 1.08 -3.83 -16.98
C GLU A 99 -0.29 -3.63 -17.64
N SER A 100 -0.29 -2.99 -18.82
CA SER A 100 -1.51 -2.85 -19.61
C SER A 100 -1.92 -4.21 -20.17
N VAL A 101 -3.19 -4.57 -19.96
CA VAL A 101 -3.79 -5.79 -20.48
C VAL A 101 -5.09 -5.43 -21.20
N PRO A 102 -5.65 -6.32 -22.05
CA PRO A 102 -6.85 -5.97 -22.82
C PRO A 102 -8.04 -5.48 -21.99
N THR A 103 -8.20 -5.95 -20.74
CA THR A 103 -9.31 -5.58 -19.87
C THR A 103 -8.97 -4.45 -18.90
N GLY A 104 -7.74 -3.89 -18.93
CA GLY A 104 -7.32 -2.82 -18.04
C GLY A 104 -5.88 -2.94 -17.58
N THR A 105 -5.68 -3.21 -16.30
CA THR A 105 -4.35 -3.25 -15.69
C THR A 105 -4.15 -4.54 -14.90
N LYS A 106 -3.00 -5.18 -15.08
CA LYS A 106 -2.49 -6.16 -14.12
C LYS A 106 -1.56 -5.42 -13.17
N LEU A 107 -1.95 -5.34 -11.90
CA LEU A 107 -1.14 -4.74 -10.85
C LEU A 107 -0.41 -5.84 -10.10
N THR A 108 0.91 -5.78 -10.08
CA THR A 108 1.75 -6.70 -9.32
C THR A 108 2.29 -5.98 -8.10
N ILE A 109 2.10 -6.57 -6.93
CA ILE A 109 2.60 -6.05 -5.66
C ILE A 109 3.55 -7.08 -5.07
N ARG A 110 4.77 -6.65 -4.82
CA ARG A 110 5.77 -7.45 -4.12
C ARG A 110 6.09 -6.76 -2.80
N SER A 111 5.81 -7.44 -1.69
CA SER A 111 6.07 -6.91 -0.36
C SER A 111 7.14 -7.72 0.32
N THR A 112 8.16 -7.04 0.82
CA THR A 112 9.22 -7.65 1.62
C THR A 112 9.02 -7.23 3.07
N LEU A 113 8.74 -8.21 3.94
CA LEU A 113 8.50 -7.99 5.36
C LEU A 113 9.70 -8.49 6.16
N THR A 114 10.27 -7.61 6.97
CA THR A 114 11.37 -7.96 7.87
C THR A 114 10.92 -7.71 9.30
N PRO A 115 10.76 -8.77 10.12
CA PRO A 115 10.42 -8.59 11.54
C PRO A 115 11.51 -7.81 12.25
N LEU A 116 11.12 -6.87 13.12
CA LEU A 116 12.07 -6.05 13.90
C LEU A 116 12.34 -6.66 15.28
N ASP A 117 11.55 -7.66 15.69
CA ASP A 117 11.71 -8.35 16.96
C ASP A 117 11.07 -9.76 16.88
N PRO A 118 11.37 -10.66 17.85
CA PRO A 118 10.81 -12.02 17.85
C PRO A 118 9.27 -12.06 17.94
N SER A 119 8.64 -11.10 18.61
CA SER A 119 7.18 -11.03 18.69
C SER A 119 6.57 -10.79 17.33
N ALA A 120 7.14 -9.88 16.52
CA ALA A 120 6.71 -9.65 15.16
C ALA A 120 6.92 -10.90 14.30
N ALA A 121 8.08 -11.54 14.40
CA ALA A 121 8.37 -12.77 13.65
C ALA A 121 7.30 -13.83 13.83
N SER A 122 6.76 -13.99 15.05
CA SER A 122 5.70 -14.97 15.33
C SER A 122 4.35 -14.61 14.68
N ARG A 123 4.16 -13.37 14.21
CA ARG A 123 2.91 -12.88 13.63
C ARG A 123 2.99 -12.66 12.12
N ILE A 124 4.08 -13.12 11.46
CA ILE A 124 4.31 -12.78 10.05
C ILE A 124 3.22 -13.36 9.13
N SER A 125 2.71 -14.55 9.41
CA SER A 125 1.64 -15.14 8.60
C SER A 125 0.35 -14.34 8.70
N ALA A 126 -0.03 -13.91 9.91
CA ALA A 126 -1.20 -13.07 10.12
C ALA A 126 -1.03 -11.71 9.44
N GLN A 127 0.16 -11.15 9.49
CA GLN A 127 0.46 -9.88 8.82
C GLN A 127 0.32 -10.00 7.30
N LYS A 128 0.78 -11.09 6.70
CA LYS A 128 0.65 -11.33 5.26
C LYS A 128 -0.82 -11.48 4.85
N GLU A 129 -1.61 -12.18 5.65
CA GLU A 129 -3.06 -12.31 5.41
C GLU A 129 -3.76 -10.95 5.46
N LEU A 130 -3.46 -10.15 6.47
CA LEU A 130 -4.03 -8.80 6.61
C LEU A 130 -3.70 -7.92 5.40
N MET A 131 -2.45 -7.92 4.97
CA MET A 131 -2.00 -7.15 3.82
C MET A 131 -2.70 -7.60 2.54
N THR A 132 -2.84 -8.91 2.34
CA THR A 132 -3.54 -9.47 1.18
C THR A 132 -4.98 -8.98 1.11
N GLU A 133 -5.71 -9.04 2.22
CA GLU A 133 -7.09 -8.58 2.27
C GLU A 133 -7.21 -7.07 2.04
N ASN A 134 -6.30 -6.29 2.63
CA ASN A 134 -6.28 -4.85 2.44
C ASN A 134 -6.05 -4.47 0.96
N TRP A 135 -5.12 -5.13 0.27
CA TRP A 135 -4.84 -4.83 -1.13
C TRP A 135 -5.95 -5.29 -2.07
N LYS A 136 -6.59 -6.43 -1.79
CA LYS A 136 -7.76 -6.85 -2.56
C LYS A 136 -8.90 -5.83 -2.43
N GLY A 137 -9.16 -5.36 -1.22
CA GLY A 137 -10.15 -4.31 -0.97
C GLY A 137 -9.79 -3.00 -1.67
N ALA A 138 -8.52 -2.60 -1.61
CA ALA A 138 -8.04 -1.40 -2.28
C ALA A 138 -8.20 -1.49 -3.80
N ALA A 139 -7.92 -2.66 -4.40
CA ALA A 139 -8.10 -2.87 -5.83
C ALA A 139 -9.56 -2.73 -6.26
N GLU A 140 -10.50 -3.26 -5.48
CA GLU A 140 -11.94 -3.12 -5.74
C GLU A 140 -12.37 -1.64 -5.68
N ILE A 141 -11.89 -0.91 -4.70
CA ILE A 141 -12.20 0.52 -4.54
C ILE A 141 -11.58 1.33 -5.68
N CYS A 142 -10.34 1.02 -6.05
CA CYS A 142 -9.67 1.63 -7.20
C CYS A 142 -10.46 1.42 -8.49
N GLU A 143 -10.94 0.22 -8.76
CA GLU A 143 -11.72 -0.08 -9.95
C GLU A 143 -13.01 0.71 -10.00
N ARG A 144 -13.65 0.94 -8.85
CA ARG A 144 -14.87 1.74 -8.75
C ARG A 144 -14.60 3.24 -8.90
N ASP A 145 -13.55 3.76 -8.27
CA ASP A 145 -13.36 5.19 -8.04
C ASP A 145 -12.29 5.86 -8.91
N ALA A 146 -11.35 5.10 -9.50
CA ALA A 146 -10.30 5.69 -10.34
C ALA A 146 -10.88 6.30 -11.62
N THR A 147 -10.34 7.45 -12.01
CA THR A 147 -10.81 8.20 -13.20
C THR A 147 -9.93 8.02 -14.43
#